data_b3dfa546dd5cf962a1bd9fc9f927c008
#
_entry.id   b3dfa546dd5cf962a1bd9fc9f927c008
#
_cell.length_a   1.000
_cell.length_b   1.000
_cell.length_c   1.000
_cell.angle_alpha   90.00
_cell.angle_beta   90.00
_cell.angle_gamma   90.00
#
_symmetry.space_group_name_H-M   'P 1'
#
loop_
_entity.id
_entity.type
_entity.pdbx_description
1 polymer ?
#
loop_
_entity_poly.entity_id
_entity_poly.type
_entity_poly.pdbx_seq_one_letter_code
_entity_poly.pdbx_strand_id
1 'polypeptide(L)'
;MAGMRRNPLAARRTGRPQNASVSGGASFSDFSELFGMGAPVASGQVVTPESAMRFSAVFACVRLLGGAVASAPVKVYLREGTEQRQLAHGHPLADVLRLRPNRFMTSTTFWKTFVAHKVLQGNGYAHIIRERSGEPVGLYPLNPRNVVVYWAWELGLDQRLGVERNRLFYRVTFEDGQARLYDQDDMLHVPNVGFDGKRGLSTISAAGQGIGLGLAAEESSARFFSN
;
A
#
# COMPACT_ATOMS: atom_id res chain seq x y z
N MET A 1 19.64 30.99 -67.96
CA MET A 1 20.61 30.35 -67.09
C MET A 1 20.57 30.98 -65.72
N ALA A 2 19.92 30.40 -64.77
CA ALA A 2 19.92 30.86 -63.40
C ALA A 2 19.85 29.60 -62.47
N GLY A 3 20.96 29.32 -61.84
CA GLY A 3 21.13 28.16 -60.94
C GLY A 3 20.47 28.35 -59.59
N MET A 4 19.55 27.52 -59.30
CA MET A 4 18.79 27.50 -58.05
C MET A 4 19.63 26.76 -56.96
N ARG A 5 20.21 27.53 -56.03
CA ARG A 5 20.95 26.99 -54.87
C ARG A 5 19.95 26.36 -53.92
N ARG A 6 20.08 25.04 -53.67
CA ARG A 6 19.34 24.30 -52.66
C ARG A 6 19.89 24.65 -51.27
N ASN A 7 18.99 25.03 -50.37
CA ASN A 7 19.26 25.32 -48.96
C ASN A 7 19.31 24.03 -48.16
N PRO A 8 20.40 23.69 -47.42
CA PRO A 8 20.56 22.40 -46.71
C PRO A 8 20.09 22.42 -45.21
N LEU A 9 19.09 23.27 -44.87
CA LEU A 9 18.68 23.42 -43.47
C LEU A 9 17.25 22.93 -43.17
N ALA A 10 16.77 21.89 -43.82
CA ALA A 10 15.45 21.35 -43.57
C ALA A 10 15.52 19.84 -43.26
N ALA A 11 15.98 19.45 -42.08
CA ALA A 11 15.62 18.17 -41.46
C ALA A 11 16.06 18.10 -39.99
N ARG A 12 15.60 18.98 -39.13
CA ARG A 12 15.46 18.63 -37.73
C ARG A 12 14.06 18.05 -37.53
N ARG A 13 13.96 16.74 -37.65
CA ARG A 13 12.81 15.99 -37.12
C ARG A 13 12.78 16.19 -35.61
N THR A 14 11.99 17.14 -35.15
CA THR A 14 11.52 17.16 -33.75
C THR A 14 10.67 15.93 -33.59
N GLY A 15 11.21 14.93 -32.89
CA GLY A 15 10.43 13.80 -32.42
C GLY A 15 9.31 14.32 -31.53
N ARG A 16 8.10 14.27 -32.05
CA ARG A 16 6.89 14.49 -31.28
C ARG A 16 6.89 13.47 -30.17
N PRO A 17 6.73 13.83 -28.88
CA PRO A 17 6.53 12.82 -27.85
C PRO A 17 5.29 12.04 -28.26
N GLN A 18 5.45 10.74 -28.46
CA GLN A 18 4.31 9.85 -28.62
C GLN A 18 3.59 9.87 -27.29
N ASN A 19 2.42 10.51 -27.24
CA ASN A 19 1.46 10.28 -26.17
C ASN A 19 1.14 8.80 -26.19
N ALA A 20 1.75 8.05 -25.29
CA ALA A 20 1.31 6.70 -25.00
C ALA A 20 -0.15 6.82 -24.55
N SER A 21 -1.05 6.37 -25.40
CA SER A 21 -2.45 6.18 -25.05
C SER A 21 -2.48 5.16 -23.92
N VAL A 22 -2.74 5.62 -22.71
CA VAL A 22 -2.99 4.76 -21.54
C VAL A 22 -4.37 4.14 -21.71
N SER A 23 -4.45 3.17 -22.59
CA SER A 23 -5.57 2.23 -22.71
C SER A 23 -5.10 0.87 -22.11
N GLY A 24 -5.06 0.83 -20.82
CA GLY A 24 -4.72 -0.37 -20.06
C GLY A 24 -4.55 0.07 -18.62
N GLY A 25 -5.27 -0.53 -17.70
CA GLY A 25 -5.12 -0.23 -16.28
C GLY A 25 -3.65 -0.28 -15.90
N ALA A 26 -3.16 0.77 -15.27
CA ALA A 26 -1.77 0.86 -14.82
C ALA A 26 -1.36 -0.44 -14.11
N SER A 27 -0.35 -1.11 -14.64
CA SER A 27 0.15 -2.33 -14.03
C SER A 27 0.92 -1.98 -12.75
N PHE A 28 1.10 -2.94 -11.87
CA PHE A 28 1.91 -2.75 -10.67
C PHE A 28 3.36 -2.32 -11.02
N SER A 29 3.88 -2.72 -12.18
CA SER A 29 5.18 -2.31 -12.69
C SER A 29 5.23 -0.80 -12.98
N ASP A 30 4.19 -0.25 -13.62
CA ASP A 30 4.10 1.18 -13.94
C ASP A 30 4.01 2.01 -12.64
N PHE A 31 3.37 1.45 -11.63
CA PHE A 31 3.26 2.05 -10.32
C PHE A 31 4.56 1.98 -9.52
N SER A 32 5.31 0.87 -9.61
CA SER A 32 6.61 0.72 -8.98
C SER A 32 7.64 1.70 -9.56
N GLU A 33 7.56 1.95 -10.86
CA GLU A 33 8.42 2.88 -11.57
C GLU A 33 8.09 4.35 -11.20
N LEU A 34 6.81 4.70 -11.11
CA LEU A 34 6.35 6.03 -10.75
C LEU A 34 6.71 6.42 -9.30
N PHE A 35 6.74 5.46 -8.39
CA PHE A 35 7.06 5.67 -6.97
C PHE A 35 8.48 5.23 -6.58
N GLY A 36 9.33 4.86 -7.56
CA GLY A 36 10.71 4.47 -7.31
C GLY A 36 10.86 3.19 -6.48
N MET A 37 9.81 2.36 -6.38
CA MET A 37 9.85 1.10 -5.64
C MET A 37 10.70 0.07 -6.40
N GLY A 38 11.91 -0.14 -5.92
CA GLY A 38 12.84 -1.11 -6.49
C GLY A 38 13.81 -0.54 -7.51
N ALA A 39 13.81 0.78 -7.77
CA ALA A 39 14.89 1.41 -8.52
C ALA A 39 16.18 1.46 -7.68
N PRO A 40 17.37 1.27 -8.29
CA PRO A 40 18.63 1.47 -7.58
C PRO A 40 18.73 2.90 -7.07
N VAL A 41 19.06 3.05 -5.78
CA VAL A 41 19.38 4.37 -5.20
C VAL A 41 20.83 4.75 -5.52
N ALA A 42 21.24 5.98 -5.23
CA ALA A 42 22.59 6.49 -5.54
C ALA A 42 23.73 5.62 -5.00
N SER A 43 23.49 4.85 -3.95
CA SER A 43 24.44 3.84 -3.41
C SER A 43 24.52 2.54 -4.23
N GLY A 44 23.75 2.40 -5.33
CA GLY A 44 23.66 1.17 -6.12
C GLY A 44 22.79 0.07 -5.49
N GLN A 45 22.26 0.28 -4.29
CA GLN A 45 21.41 -0.68 -3.59
C GLN A 45 19.95 -0.61 -4.10
N VAL A 46 19.32 -1.77 -4.24
CA VAL A 46 17.87 -1.85 -4.52
C VAL A 46 17.12 -1.88 -3.19
N VAL A 47 16.39 -0.81 -2.90
CA VAL A 47 15.64 -0.68 -1.66
C VAL A 47 14.20 -1.15 -1.86
N THR A 48 13.90 -2.33 -1.32
CA THR A 48 12.55 -2.92 -1.25
C THR A 48 12.14 -3.04 0.23
N PRO A 49 10.86 -3.29 0.55
CA PRO A 49 10.46 -3.58 1.93
C PRO A 49 11.28 -4.71 2.57
N GLU A 50 11.62 -5.75 1.81
CA GLU A 50 12.41 -6.89 2.28
C GLU A 50 13.87 -6.51 2.52
N SER A 51 14.52 -5.79 1.58
CA SER A 51 15.90 -5.34 1.75
C SER A 51 16.01 -4.29 2.84
N ALA A 52 15.04 -3.38 2.94
CA ALA A 52 14.99 -2.38 4.00
C ALA A 52 14.90 -2.99 5.40
N MET A 53 14.17 -4.11 5.56
CA MET A 53 14.08 -4.83 6.84
C MET A 53 15.39 -5.51 7.28
N ARG A 54 16.38 -5.62 6.39
CA ARG A 54 17.74 -6.08 6.77
C ARG A 54 18.54 -4.97 7.46
N PHE A 55 18.19 -3.73 7.20
CA PHE A 55 18.82 -2.60 7.90
C PHE A 55 18.30 -2.54 9.34
N SER A 56 19.21 -2.66 10.30
CA SER A 56 18.91 -2.81 11.74
C SER A 56 18.01 -1.69 12.28
N ALA A 57 18.23 -0.45 11.86
CA ALA A 57 17.44 0.70 12.27
C ALA A 57 15.99 0.62 11.76
N VAL A 58 15.78 0.22 10.50
CA VAL A 58 14.42 0.04 9.94
C VAL A 58 13.67 -1.07 10.67
N PHE A 59 14.35 -2.22 10.88
CA PHE A 59 13.77 -3.33 11.64
C PHE A 59 13.34 -2.91 13.05
N ALA A 60 14.22 -2.18 13.77
CA ALA A 60 13.92 -1.68 15.10
C ALA A 60 12.70 -0.73 15.12
N CYS A 61 12.63 0.20 14.17
CA CYS A 61 11.49 1.12 14.04
C CYS A 61 10.17 0.38 13.75
N VAL A 62 10.15 -0.54 12.79
CA VAL A 62 8.95 -1.30 12.45
C VAL A 62 8.50 -2.16 13.63
N ARG A 63 9.45 -2.81 14.33
CA ARG A 63 9.16 -3.61 15.52
C ARG A 63 8.58 -2.78 16.65
N LEU A 64 9.15 -1.59 16.89
CA LEU A 64 8.69 -0.68 17.93
C LEU A 64 7.27 -0.17 17.64
N LEU A 65 7.03 0.34 16.44
CA LEU A 65 5.73 0.87 16.04
C LEU A 65 4.65 -0.22 16.04
N GLY A 66 4.96 -1.39 15.48
CA GLY A 66 4.05 -2.53 15.48
C GLY A 66 3.77 -3.04 16.88
N GLY A 67 4.77 -3.06 17.76
CA GLY A 67 4.62 -3.41 19.17
C GLY A 67 3.75 -2.42 19.94
N ALA A 68 3.99 -1.12 19.77
CA ALA A 68 3.24 -0.06 20.43
C ALA A 68 1.75 -0.09 20.07
N VAL A 69 1.42 -0.22 18.78
CA VAL A 69 0.03 -0.33 18.32
C VAL A 69 -0.62 -1.62 18.81
N ALA A 70 0.10 -2.75 18.74
CA ALA A 70 -0.44 -4.05 19.15
C ALA A 70 -0.65 -4.18 20.66
N SER A 71 0.02 -3.37 21.48
CA SER A 71 -0.18 -3.31 22.93
C SER A 71 -1.32 -2.39 23.34
N ALA A 72 -1.76 -1.50 22.45
CA ALA A 72 -2.89 -0.61 22.74
C ALA A 72 -4.21 -1.40 22.82
N PRO A 73 -4.99 -1.23 23.89
CA PRO A 73 -6.25 -1.96 24.03
C PRO A 73 -7.31 -1.39 23.08
N VAL A 74 -7.66 -2.17 22.05
CA VAL A 74 -8.78 -1.83 21.16
C VAL A 74 -10.09 -2.08 21.90
N LYS A 75 -10.98 -1.09 21.95
CA LYS A 75 -12.27 -1.18 22.61
C LYS A 75 -13.38 -0.78 21.65
N VAL A 76 -14.50 -1.48 21.71
CA VAL A 76 -15.71 -1.17 20.96
C VAL A 76 -16.69 -0.46 21.88
N TYR A 77 -17.23 0.66 21.43
CA TYR A 77 -18.20 1.43 22.19
C TYR A 77 -19.52 1.53 21.42
N LEU A 78 -20.61 1.32 22.10
CA LEU A 78 -21.94 1.67 21.62
C LEU A 78 -22.18 3.15 21.93
N ARG A 79 -22.63 3.90 20.92
CA ARG A 79 -22.99 5.32 21.10
C ARG A 79 -24.49 5.43 21.25
N GLU A 80 -24.94 5.86 22.43
CA GLU A 80 -26.34 6.20 22.71
C GLU A 80 -26.48 7.70 22.71
N GLY A 81 -27.12 8.26 21.68
CA GLY A 81 -27.27 9.70 21.52
C GLY A 81 -25.94 10.42 21.21
N THR A 82 -25.87 11.70 21.63
CA THR A 82 -24.73 12.57 21.27
C THR A 82 -23.57 12.51 22.27
N GLU A 83 -23.82 12.16 23.52
CA GLU A 83 -22.84 12.33 24.61
C GLU A 83 -22.47 11.06 25.37
N GLN A 84 -23.31 10.02 25.34
CA GLN A 84 -23.06 8.80 26.11
C GLN A 84 -22.39 7.72 25.22
N ARG A 85 -21.29 7.18 25.74
CA ARG A 85 -20.58 6.04 25.14
C ARG A 85 -20.50 4.92 26.16
N GLN A 86 -21.13 3.79 25.85
CA GLN A 86 -21.06 2.59 26.69
C GLN A 86 -20.10 1.58 26.04
N LEU A 87 -19.31 0.90 26.88
CA LEU A 87 -18.40 -0.13 26.41
C LEU A 87 -19.21 -1.37 25.99
N ALA A 88 -19.11 -1.73 24.71
CA ALA A 88 -19.88 -2.84 24.12
C ALA A 88 -19.13 -4.17 24.29
N HIS A 89 -19.13 -4.73 25.49
CA HIS A 89 -18.43 -5.98 25.83
C HIS A 89 -18.92 -7.20 25.04
N GLY A 90 -20.20 -7.26 24.74
CA GLY A 90 -20.84 -8.39 24.03
C GLY A 90 -20.90 -8.24 22.51
N HIS A 91 -20.29 -7.19 21.95
CA HIS A 91 -20.33 -6.99 20.50
C HIS A 91 -19.36 -7.93 19.78
N PRO A 92 -19.76 -8.70 18.75
CA PRO A 92 -18.89 -9.66 18.04
C PRO A 92 -17.58 -9.04 17.54
N LEU A 93 -17.62 -7.79 17.09
CA LEU A 93 -16.43 -7.05 16.65
C LEU A 93 -15.38 -6.89 17.77
N ALA A 94 -15.77 -6.89 19.03
CA ALA A 94 -14.82 -6.77 20.15
C ALA A 94 -13.89 -7.98 20.22
N ASP A 95 -14.40 -9.18 20.02
CA ASP A 95 -13.62 -10.41 20.01
C ASP A 95 -12.71 -10.50 18.77
N VAL A 96 -13.22 -10.11 17.61
CA VAL A 96 -12.42 -10.04 16.38
C VAL A 96 -11.24 -9.08 16.53
N LEU A 97 -11.44 -7.90 17.13
CA LEU A 97 -10.38 -6.91 17.27
C LEU A 97 -9.39 -7.22 18.40
N ARG A 98 -9.84 -7.85 19.51
CA ARG A 98 -9.06 -8.03 20.73
C ARG A 98 -8.44 -9.40 20.89
N LEU A 99 -9.11 -10.46 20.42
CA LEU A 99 -8.69 -11.83 20.68
C LEU A 99 -8.17 -12.52 19.42
N ARG A 100 -9.05 -12.75 18.45
CA ARG A 100 -8.75 -13.51 17.23
C ARG A 100 -9.34 -12.85 16.00
N PRO A 101 -8.58 -12.00 15.31
CA PRO A 101 -9.02 -11.46 14.03
C PRO A 101 -9.28 -12.51 12.97
N ASN A 102 -8.58 -13.66 13.04
CA ASN A 102 -8.80 -14.80 12.13
C ASN A 102 -8.32 -16.11 12.78
N ARG A 103 -8.48 -17.23 12.05
CA ARG A 103 -8.23 -18.58 12.59
C ARG A 103 -6.77 -18.85 12.96
N PHE A 104 -5.80 -18.14 12.39
CA PHE A 104 -4.37 -18.41 12.55
C PHE A 104 -3.58 -17.25 13.17
N MET A 105 -4.22 -16.09 13.42
CA MET A 105 -3.56 -14.94 14.03
C MET A 105 -4.20 -14.56 15.35
N THR A 106 -3.36 -14.24 16.34
CA THR A 106 -3.79 -13.46 17.51
C THR A 106 -3.96 -11.99 17.13
N SER A 107 -4.69 -11.23 17.93
CA SER A 107 -4.82 -9.77 17.75
C SER A 107 -3.44 -9.08 17.68
N THR A 108 -2.53 -9.44 18.60
CA THR A 108 -1.17 -8.88 18.60
C THR A 108 -0.41 -9.14 17.28
N THR A 109 -0.48 -10.36 16.75
CA THR A 109 0.17 -10.71 15.48
C THR A 109 -0.45 -9.95 14.32
N PHE A 110 -1.78 -9.88 14.28
CA PHE A 110 -2.51 -9.14 13.25
C PHE A 110 -2.10 -7.67 13.21
N TRP A 111 -2.15 -6.98 14.36
CA TRP A 111 -1.83 -5.55 14.40
C TRP A 111 -0.36 -5.28 14.08
N LYS A 112 0.57 -6.13 14.52
CA LYS A 112 1.99 -6.02 14.13
C LYS A 112 2.16 -6.15 12.61
N THR A 113 1.54 -7.14 11.98
CA THR A 113 1.59 -7.35 10.53
C THR A 113 0.95 -6.18 9.78
N PHE A 114 -0.23 -5.75 10.22
CA PHE A 114 -0.95 -4.64 9.60
C PHE A 114 -0.16 -3.33 9.65
N VAL A 115 0.46 -3.02 10.80
CA VAL A 115 1.31 -1.83 10.96
C VAL A 115 2.59 -1.96 10.15
N ALA A 116 3.20 -3.14 10.09
CA ALA A 116 4.38 -3.36 9.26
C ALA A 116 4.08 -3.10 7.78
N HIS A 117 2.94 -3.60 7.25
CA HIS A 117 2.49 -3.30 5.90
C HIS A 117 2.30 -1.79 5.70
N LYS A 118 1.60 -1.12 6.63
CA LYS A 118 1.36 0.31 6.56
C LYS A 118 2.66 1.11 6.55
N VAL A 119 3.60 0.82 7.45
CA VAL A 119 4.86 1.55 7.57
C VAL A 119 5.75 1.30 6.36
N LEU A 120 5.94 0.05 5.95
CA LEU A 120 6.86 -0.30 4.86
C LEU A 120 6.32 0.09 3.48
N GLN A 121 5.03 -0.16 3.23
CA GLN A 121 4.43 -0.04 1.90
C GLN A 121 3.42 1.12 1.77
N GLY A 122 3.25 1.91 2.84
CA GLY A 122 2.39 3.09 2.84
C GLY A 122 0.91 2.80 3.08
N ASN A 123 0.48 1.55 3.07
CA ASN A 123 -0.93 1.18 3.21
C ASN A 123 -1.07 -0.09 4.04
N GLY A 124 -2.04 -0.09 4.95
CA GLY A 124 -2.51 -1.28 5.64
C GLY A 124 -3.87 -1.68 5.10
N TYR A 125 -3.99 -2.93 4.64
CA TYR A 125 -5.25 -3.49 4.15
C TYR A 125 -5.61 -4.75 4.94
N ALA A 126 -6.89 -4.90 5.27
CA ALA A 126 -7.43 -6.16 5.75
C ALA A 126 -8.84 -6.37 5.19
N HIS A 127 -9.11 -7.58 4.69
CA HIS A 127 -10.42 -7.98 4.22
C HIS A 127 -11.30 -8.31 5.43
N ILE A 128 -12.49 -7.74 5.46
CA ILE A 128 -13.50 -7.95 6.50
C ILE A 128 -14.40 -9.11 6.06
N ILE A 129 -14.34 -10.21 6.77
CA ILE A 129 -15.29 -11.32 6.56
C ILE A 129 -16.53 -11.05 7.39
N ARG A 130 -17.69 -11.17 6.73
CA ARG A 130 -19.00 -10.99 7.38
C ARG A 130 -19.80 -12.28 7.35
N GLU A 131 -20.65 -12.47 8.34
CA GLU A 131 -21.72 -13.46 8.31
C GLU A 131 -22.88 -13.00 7.42
N ARG A 132 -23.87 -13.92 7.25
CA ARG A 132 -25.11 -13.60 6.51
C ARG A 132 -25.93 -12.47 7.15
N SER A 133 -25.78 -12.26 8.45
CA SER A 133 -26.33 -11.13 9.20
C SER A 133 -25.71 -9.78 8.87
N GLY A 134 -24.55 -9.78 8.18
CA GLY A 134 -23.72 -8.59 7.92
C GLY A 134 -22.70 -8.28 9.03
N GLU A 135 -22.70 -9.03 10.11
CA GLU A 135 -21.76 -8.82 11.22
C GLU A 135 -20.33 -9.25 10.85
N PRO A 136 -19.31 -8.46 11.20
CA PRO A 136 -17.92 -8.81 10.95
C PRO A 136 -17.47 -9.93 11.90
N VAL A 137 -17.00 -11.04 11.33
CA VAL A 137 -16.53 -12.23 12.06
C VAL A 137 -15.05 -12.52 11.84
N GLY A 138 -14.38 -11.74 10.98
CA GLY A 138 -12.95 -11.93 10.76
C GLY A 138 -12.30 -10.80 10.01
N LEU A 139 -10.99 -10.65 10.25
CA LEU A 139 -10.10 -9.71 9.57
C LEU A 139 -8.87 -10.47 9.04
N TYR A 140 -8.62 -10.37 7.75
CA TYR A 140 -7.49 -11.01 7.08
C TYR A 140 -6.59 -9.95 6.48
N PRO A 141 -5.35 -9.78 6.98
CA PRO A 141 -4.43 -8.80 6.45
C PRO A 141 -4.05 -9.18 5.02
N LEU A 142 -4.04 -8.21 4.14
CA LEU A 142 -3.66 -8.36 2.74
C LEU A 142 -2.30 -7.73 2.49
N ASN A 143 -1.48 -8.38 1.66
CA ASN A 143 -0.23 -7.77 1.22
C ASN A 143 -0.56 -6.57 0.32
N PRO A 144 -0.11 -5.34 0.65
CA PRO A 144 -0.41 -4.15 -0.14
C PRO A 144 0.05 -4.24 -1.61
N ARG A 145 1.07 -5.05 -1.91
CA ARG A 145 1.52 -5.29 -3.29
C ARG A 145 0.45 -5.95 -4.17
N ASN A 146 -0.46 -6.68 -3.54
CA ASN A 146 -1.50 -7.42 -4.24
C ASN A 146 -2.81 -6.62 -4.33
N VAL A 147 -2.84 -5.38 -3.82
CA VAL A 147 -4.05 -4.56 -3.75
C VAL A 147 -3.92 -3.33 -4.63
N VAL A 148 -4.84 -3.20 -5.58
CA VAL A 148 -4.98 -1.99 -6.40
C VAL A 148 -6.29 -1.31 -6.06
N VAL A 149 -6.23 -0.01 -5.74
CA VAL A 149 -7.38 0.77 -5.30
C VAL A 149 -7.91 1.64 -6.45
N TYR A 150 -9.20 1.61 -6.66
CA TYR A 150 -9.91 2.36 -7.69
C TYR A 150 -11.05 3.17 -7.10
N TRP A 151 -11.35 4.32 -7.71
CA TRP A 151 -12.63 4.97 -7.55
C TRP A 151 -13.69 4.25 -8.40
N ALA A 152 -14.96 4.31 -7.98
CA ALA A 152 -16.06 3.72 -8.73
C ALA A 152 -16.12 4.19 -10.18
N TRP A 153 -15.85 5.47 -10.41
CA TRP A 153 -15.85 6.06 -11.76
C TRP A 153 -14.72 5.55 -12.66
N GLU A 154 -13.56 5.18 -12.10
CA GLU A 154 -12.44 4.60 -12.87
C GLU A 154 -12.80 3.23 -13.46
N LEU A 155 -13.76 2.55 -12.83
CA LEU A 155 -14.27 1.24 -13.25
C LEU A 155 -15.65 1.33 -13.95
N GLY A 156 -16.22 2.53 -14.08
CA GLY A 156 -17.57 2.75 -14.60
C GLY A 156 -18.68 2.15 -13.73
N LEU A 157 -18.40 1.89 -12.46
CA LEU A 157 -19.35 1.27 -11.53
C LEU A 157 -20.36 2.27 -10.98
N ASP A 158 -20.01 3.55 -10.92
CA ASP A 158 -20.92 4.64 -10.56
C ASP A 158 -22.13 4.69 -11.47
N GLN A 159 -21.94 4.51 -12.79
CA GLN A 159 -23.02 4.49 -13.76
C GLN A 159 -23.73 3.14 -13.82
N ARG A 160 -23.00 2.02 -13.67
CA ARG A 160 -23.56 0.66 -13.81
C ARG A 160 -24.35 0.19 -12.60
N LEU A 161 -23.90 0.56 -11.39
CA LEU A 161 -24.48 0.10 -10.12
C LEU A 161 -25.17 1.23 -9.34
N GLY A 162 -25.08 2.48 -9.83
CA GLY A 162 -25.67 3.65 -9.14
C GLY A 162 -25.00 3.96 -7.80
N VAL A 163 -23.73 3.56 -7.61
CA VAL A 163 -22.95 3.84 -6.40
C VAL A 163 -22.35 5.24 -6.48
N GLU A 164 -21.95 5.78 -5.33
CA GLU A 164 -21.26 7.06 -5.27
C GLU A 164 -20.00 7.07 -6.12
N ARG A 165 -19.80 8.13 -6.90
CA ARG A 165 -18.66 8.31 -7.80
C ARG A 165 -17.31 8.11 -7.10
N ASN A 166 -17.19 8.60 -5.86
CA ASN A 166 -15.98 8.54 -5.03
C ASN A 166 -15.97 7.34 -4.07
N ARG A 167 -16.76 6.31 -4.33
CA ARG A 167 -16.69 5.06 -3.59
C ARG A 167 -15.45 4.28 -4.00
N LEU A 168 -14.73 3.72 -3.02
CA LEU A 168 -13.51 2.96 -3.26
C LEU A 168 -13.80 1.50 -3.53
N PHE A 169 -13.07 0.96 -4.49
CA PHE A 169 -13.05 -0.47 -4.82
C PHE A 169 -11.61 -0.97 -4.80
N TYR A 170 -11.43 -2.21 -4.33
CA TYR A 170 -10.13 -2.82 -4.14
C TYR A 170 -10.03 -4.09 -4.97
N ARG A 171 -9.17 -4.08 -5.99
CA ARG A 171 -8.83 -5.28 -6.73
C ARG A 171 -7.68 -5.98 -6.04
N VAL A 172 -7.95 -7.16 -5.50
CA VAL A 172 -6.98 -8.01 -4.80
C VAL A 172 -6.60 -9.17 -5.72
N THR A 173 -5.31 -9.32 -5.99
CA THR A 173 -4.77 -10.46 -6.75
C THR A 173 -4.23 -11.48 -5.76
N PHE A 174 -4.70 -12.72 -5.85
CA PHE A 174 -4.28 -13.83 -4.99
C PHE A 174 -3.12 -14.63 -5.62
N GLU A 175 -2.51 -15.49 -4.82
CA GLU A 175 -1.37 -16.33 -5.26
C GLU A 175 -1.72 -17.30 -6.41
N ASP A 176 -3.00 -17.67 -6.54
CA ASP A 176 -3.54 -18.46 -7.65
C ASP A 176 -3.69 -17.66 -8.96
N GLY A 177 -3.29 -16.39 -8.96
CA GLY A 177 -3.42 -15.46 -10.09
C GLY A 177 -4.84 -14.91 -10.28
N GLN A 178 -5.83 -15.34 -9.49
CA GLN A 178 -7.17 -14.80 -9.56
C GLN A 178 -7.23 -13.41 -8.94
N ALA A 179 -7.95 -12.51 -9.57
CA ALA A 179 -8.24 -11.19 -9.05
C ALA A 179 -9.71 -11.08 -8.64
N ARG A 180 -9.96 -10.53 -7.45
CA ARG A 180 -11.31 -10.26 -6.97
C ARG A 180 -11.44 -8.78 -6.64
N LEU A 181 -12.63 -8.25 -6.88
CA LEU A 181 -12.99 -6.87 -6.57
C LEU A 181 -13.79 -6.83 -5.27
N TYR A 182 -13.37 -6.01 -4.33
CA TYR A 182 -14.03 -5.78 -3.04
C TYR A 182 -14.51 -4.35 -2.95
N ASP A 183 -15.64 -4.17 -2.30
CA ASP A 183 -16.17 -2.85 -1.96
C ASP A 183 -15.44 -2.27 -0.73
N GLN A 184 -15.50 -0.96 -0.56
CA GLN A 184 -14.92 -0.29 0.62
C GLN A 184 -15.49 -0.77 1.95
N ASP A 185 -16.76 -1.22 1.99
CA ASP A 185 -17.39 -1.69 3.22
C ASP A 185 -16.81 -3.03 3.70
N ASP A 186 -16.19 -3.80 2.79
CA ASP A 186 -15.54 -5.08 3.10
C ASP A 186 -14.03 -4.96 3.24
N MET A 187 -13.51 -3.73 3.30
CA MET A 187 -12.08 -3.48 3.37
C MET A 187 -11.73 -2.51 4.52
N LEU A 188 -10.93 -2.98 5.49
CA LEU A 188 -10.24 -2.09 6.40
C LEU A 188 -9.01 -1.54 5.68
N HIS A 189 -9.03 -0.25 5.34
CA HIS A 189 -7.92 0.43 4.70
C HIS A 189 -7.43 1.60 5.55
N VAL A 190 -6.14 1.61 5.87
CA VAL A 190 -5.48 2.69 6.62
C VAL A 190 -4.25 3.15 5.84
N PRO A 191 -4.39 4.20 5.02
CA PRO A 191 -3.26 4.76 4.25
C PRO A 191 -2.32 5.57 5.15
N ASN A 192 -1.08 5.74 4.70
CA ASN A 192 -0.18 6.80 5.15
C ASN A 192 -0.58 8.14 4.54
N VAL A 193 0.22 9.18 4.80
CA VAL A 193 0.12 10.43 4.08
C VAL A 193 0.24 10.16 2.58
N GLY A 194 -0.67 10.70 1.79
CA GLY A 194 -0.73 10.54 0.34
C GLY A 194 -1.26 11.81 -0.30
N PHE A 195 -1.26 11.86 -1.64
CA PHE A 195 -1.68 13.04 -2.39
C PHE A 195 -3.10 12.92 -2.96
N ASP A 196 -3.63 11.70 -3.10
CA ASP A 196 -4.89 11.42 -3.79
C ASP A 196 -6.04 11.02 -2.84
N GLY A 197 -5.76 10.88 -1.55
CA GLY A 197 -6.72 10.36 -0.55
C GLY A 197 -7.08 8.88 -0.75
N LYS A 198 -6.51 8.24 -1.75
CA LYS A 198 -6.76 6.86 -2.15
C LYS A 198 -5.66 5.93 -1.69
N ARG A 199 -4.40 6.41 -1.72
CA ARG A 199 -3.22 5.62 -1.34
C ARG A 199 -2.25 6.43 -0.51
N GLY A 200 -1.62 5.78 0.45
CA GLY A 200 -0.52 6.33 1.21
C GLY A 200 0.82 6.08 0.53
N LEU A 201 1.73 7.02 0.69
CA LEU A 201 3.10 6.89 0.21
C LEU A 201 3.87 5.86 1.05
N SER A 202 4.65 5.04 0.37
CA SER A 202 5.59 4.11 1.02
C SER A 202 6.68 4.89 1.75
N THR A 203 6.86 4.62 3.04
CA THR A 203 7.97 5.20 3.81
C THR A 203 9.31 4.74 3.26
N ILE A 204 9.38 3.50 2.78
CA ILE A 204 10.61 2.94 2.17
C ILE A 204 10.96 3.66 0.88
N SER A 205 9.97 3.97 0.03
CA SER A 205 10.22 4.77 -1.17
C SER A 205 10.68 6.19 -0.84
N ALA A 206 10.03 6.83 0.13
CA ALA A 206 10.38 8.19 0.56
C ALA A 206 11.76 8.28 1.21
N ALA A 207 12.16 7.28 1.99
CA ALA A 207 13.45 7.22 2.68
C ALA A 207 14.50 6.36 1.94
N GLY A 208 14.25 5.96 0.70
CA GLY A 208 15.05 4.98 -0.03
C GLY A 208 16.52 5.33 -0.13
N GLN A 209 16.87 6.59 -0.37
CA GLN A 209 18.27 7.04 -0.44
C GLN A 209 19.01 6.81 0.88
N GLY A 210 18.41 7.22 2.01
CA GLY A 210 19.00 7.05 3.34
C GLY A 210 19.14 5.58 3.74
N ILE A 211 18.11 4.77 3.45
CA ILE A 211 18.13 3.33 3.72
C ILE A 211 19.19 2.64 2.86
N GLY A 212 19.28 2.97 1.58
CA GLY A 212 20.28 2.40 0.68
C GLY A 212 21.71 2.76 1.08
N LEU A 213 21.93 3.98 1.54
CA LEU A 213 23.24 4.39 2.08
C LEU A 213 23.58 3.59 3.35
N GLY A 214 22.62 3.42 4.27
CA GLY A 214 22.80 2.62 5.49
C GLY A 214 23.15 1.16 5.18
N LEU A 215 22.43 0.51 4.26
CA LEU A 215 22.72 -0.86 3.82
C LEU A 215 24.13 -0.98 3.21
N ALA A 216 24.54 -0.02 2.36
CA ALA A 216 25.86 -0.02 1.76
C ALA A 216 26.97 0.18 2.83
N ALA A 217 26.73 1.00 3.84
CA ALA A 217 27.66 1.22 4.95
C ALA A 217 27.81 -0.04 5.82
N GLU A 218 26.70 -0.71 6.17
CA GLU A 218 26.74 -1.99 6.90
C GLU A 218 27.49 -3.07 6.12
N GLU A 219 27.26 -3.18 4.80
CA GLU A 219 27.95 -4.13 3.95
C GLU A 219 29.46 -3.84 3.85
N SER A 220 29.84 -2.58 3.65
CA SER A 220 31.26 -2.16 3.60
C SER A 220 31.97 -2.44 4.91
N SER A 221 31.32 -2.12 6.04
CA SER A 221 31.87 -2.41 7.37
C SER A 221 32.04 -3.90 7.60
N ALA A 222 31.05 -4.71 7.24
CA ALA A 222 31.13 -6.17 7.35
C ALA A 222 32.31 -6.75 6.54
N ARG A 223 32.50 -6.28 5.31
CA ARG A 223 33.65 -6.68 4.47
C ARG A 223 34.98 -6.27 5.08
N PHE A 224 35.06 -5.07 5.64
CA PHE A 224 36.29 -4.60 6.29
C PHE A 224 36.69 -5.46 7.51
N PHE A 225 35.72 -5.88 8.31
CA PHE A 225 35.98 -6.70 9.50
C PHE A 225 36.08 -8.21 9.19
N SER A 226 35.76 -8.67 7.99
CA SER A 226 35.89 -10.08 7.59
C SER A 226 37.24 -10.44 6.96
N ASN A 227 38.06 -9.45 6.66
CA ASN A 227 39.44 -9.59 6.18
C ASN A 227 40.42 -9.38 7.34
#